data_fdd749510b0bd4254ac724cb3a579439
#
_entry.id   fdd749510b0bd4254ac724cb3a579439
#
_cell.length_a   1.000
_cell.length_b   1.000
_cell.length_c   1.000
_cell.angle_alpha   90.00
_cell.angle_beta   90.00
_cell.angle_gamma   90.00
#
_symmetry.space_group_name_H-M   'P 1'
#
loop_
_entity.id
_entity.type
_entity.pdbx_description
1 polymer ?
#
loop_
_entity_poly.entity_id
_entity_poly.type
_entity_poly.pdbx_seq_one_letter_code
_entity_poly.pdbx_strand_id
1 'polypeptide(L)'
;MPMINSLADHLDDIRAWRHDIHAHPELQYDVHRTAALVAEKLEAFGLDEVVTGIGRTGVVGVIRGRGQNSGKTIGLRSDMDALPIQEIRDLPHKSQTDGKMHACGHDGHTAMLLGAARHLAENRDFDGTVV
;
A
#
# COMPACT_ATOMS: atom_id res chain seq x y z
N MET A 1 -8.52 -20.61 -5.27
CA MET A 1 -7.06 -20.41 -5.10
C MET A 1 -6.77 -20.46 -3.61
N PRO A 2 -5.90 -21.32 -3.12
CA PRO A 2 -5.61 -21.35 -1.69
C PRO A 2 -4.93 -20.02 -1.29
N MET A 3 -5.41 -19.40 -0.22
CA MET A 3 -4.79 -18.21 0.35
C MET A 3 -3.49 -18.64 1.06
N ILE A 4 -2.43 -17.86 0.90
CA ILE A 4 -1.18 -18.10 1.62
C ILE A 4 -1.46 -17.86 3.11
N ASN A 5 -1.19 -18.83 3.97
CA ASN A 5 -1.53 -18.76 5.39
C ASN A 5 -0.99 -17.50 6.09
N SER A 6 0.23 -17.10 5.78
CA SER A 6 0.82 -15.87 6.32
C SER A 6 0.07 -14.59 5.94
N LEU A 7 -0.59 -14.55 4.77
CA LEU A 7 -1.46 -13.42 4.41
C LEU A 7 -2.78 -13.46 5.18
N ALA A 8 -3.28 -14.66 5.50
CA ALA A 8 -4.48 -14.80 6.34
C ALA A 8 -4.25 -14.23 7.75
N ASP A 9 -3.08 -14.47 8.32
CA ASP A 9 -2.69 -13.96 9.64
C ASP A 9 -2.60 -12.43 9.69
N HIS A 10 -2.36 -11.78 8.54
CA HIS A 10 -2.27 -10.33 8.42
C HIS A 10 -3.55 -9.63 7.92
N LEU A 11 -4.63 -10.39 7.69
CA LEU A 11 -5.85 -9.87 7.07
C LEU A 11 -6.49 -8.72 7.86
N ASP A 12 -6.46 -8.79 9.19
CA ASP A 12 -7.04 -7.74 10.04
C ASP A 12 -6.22 -6.44 9.96
N ASP A 13 -4.90 -6.52 9.89
CA ASP A 13 -4.03 -5.37 9.66
C ASP A 13 -4.30 -4.74 8.29
N ILE A 14 -4.35 -5.56 7.23
CA ILE A 14 -4.62 -5.10 5.86
C ILE A 14 -5.99 -4.41 5.79
N ARG A 15 -6.98 -4.96 6.45
CA ARG A 15 -8.33 -4.35 6.55
C ARG A 15 -8.28 -3.01 7.30
N ALA A 16 -7.56 -2.96 8.40
CA ALA A 16 -7.40 -1.73 9.19
C ALA A 16 -6.72 -0.63 8.38
N TRP A 17 -5.66 -0.93 7.63
CA TRP A 17 -5.00 0.03 6.74
C TRP A 17 -5.94 0.54 5.65
N ARG A 18 -6.70 -0.36 5.03
CA ARG A 18 -7.70 0.04 4.03
C ARG A 18 -8.74 0.97 4.62
N HIS A 19 -9.29 0.66 5.79
CA HIS A 19 -10.32 1.48 6.44
C HIS A 19 -9.78 2.84 6.86
N ASP A 20 -8.54 2.91 7.32
CA ASP A 20 -7.88 4.17 7.66
C ASP A 20 -7.66 5.05 6.43
N ILE A 21 -7.18 4.49 5.33
CA ILE A 21 -7.01 5.21 4.06
C ILE A 21 -8.37 5.68 3.53
N HIS A 22 -9.40 4.82 3.58
CA HIS A 22 -10.76 5.14 3.12
C HIS A 22 -11.37 6.32 3.88
N ALA A 23 -11.15 6.36 5.20
CA ALA A 23 -11.67 7.43 6.06
C ALA A 23 -10.98 8.77 5.84
N HIS A 24 -9.78 8.79 5.25
CA HIS A 24 -8.96 10.00 5.05
C HIS A 24 -8.56 10.19 3.58
N PRO A 25 -9.54 10.38 2.68
CA PRO A 25 -9.27 10.48 1.25
C PRO A 25 -8.54 11.77 0.89
N GLU A 26 -7.53 11.64 0.06
CA GLU A 26 -6.76 12.73 -0.53
C GLU A 26 -6.83 12.67 -2.06
N LEU A 27 -6.67 13.79 -2.75
CA LEU A 27 -6.89 13.85 -4.19
C LEU A 27 -5.61 14.01 -4.99
N GLN A 28 -5.56 13.37 -6.16
CA GLN A 28 -4.53 13.55 -7.16
C GLN A 28 -3.11 13.32 -6.58
N TYR A 29 -2.22 14.31 -6.71
CA TYR A 29 -0.84 14.26 -6.21
C TYR A 29 -0.66 14.84 -4.80
N ASP A 30 -1.73 15.28 -4.14
CA ASP A 30 -1.70 15.82 -2.78
C ASP A 30 -2.12 14.74 -1.76
N VAL A 31 -1.47 13.58 -1.84
CA VAL A 31 -1.73 12.40 -1.00
C VAL A 31 -0.67 12.27 0.11
N HIS A 32 -0.39 13.37 0.79
CA HIS A 32 0.71 13.47 1.76
C HIS A 32 0.53 12.55 2.97
N ARG A 33 -0.68 12.48 3.53
CA ARG A 33 -0.99 11.61 4.66
C ARG A 33 -0.90 10.13 4.28
N THR A 34 -1.50 9.77 3.16
CA THR A 34 -1.48 8.39 2.66
C THR A 34 -0.06 7.95 2.32
N ALA A 35 0.72 8.81 1.67
CA ALA A 35 2.13 8.55 1.36
C ALA A 35 2.98 8.37 2.64
N ALA A 36 2.75 9.18 3.67
CA ALA A 36 3.44 9.06 4.95
C ALA A 36 3.10 7.72 5.64
N LEU A 37 1.82 7.32 5.64
CA LEU A 37 1.40 6.00 6.15
C LEU A 37 2.09 4.86 5.41
N VAL A 38 2.12 4.93 4.07
CA VAL A 38 2.78 3.90 3.24
C VAL A 38 4.25 3.81 3.58
N ALA A 39 4.97 4.94 3.62
CA ALA A 39 6.40 4.97 3.95
C ALA A 39 6.66 4.36 5.34
N GLU A 40 5.90 4.76 6.36
CA GLU A 40 5.99 4.21 7.73
C GLU A 40 5.84 2.68 7.73
N LYS A 41 4.84 2.15 7.00
CA LYS A 41 4.62 0.70 6.95
C LYS A 41 5.76 -0.03 6.24
N LEU A 42 6.22 0.48 5.10
CA LEU A 42 7.33 -0.13 4.36
C LEU A 42 8.63 -0.14 5.18
N GLU A 43 8.92 0.94 5.91
CA GLU A 43 10.05 1.00 6.84
C GLU A 43 9.90 -0.03 7.97
N ALA A 44 8.72 -0.12 8.58
CA ALA A 44 8.42 -1.07 9.65
C ALA A 44 8.52 -2.54 9.19
N PHE A 45 8.23 -2.84 7.93
CA PHE A 45 8.40 -4.18 7.35
C PHE A 45 9.88 -4.54 7.08
N GLY A 46 10.79 -3.58 7.20
CA GLY A 46 12.21 -3.79 7.02
C GLY A 46 12.61 -3.95 5.54
N LEU A 47 12.05 -3.14 4.66
CA LEU A 47 12.49 -3.07 3.26
C LEU A 47 13.94 -2.62 3.16
N ASP A 48 14.62 -3.01 2.10
CA ASP A 48 16.03 -2.63 1.88
C ASP A 48 16.21 -1.15 1.60
N GLU A 49 15.23 -0.54 0.94
CA GLU A 49 15.20 0.89 0.66
C GLU A 49 13.74 1.38 0.67
N VAL A 50 13.52 2.57 1.21
CA VAL A 50 12.25 3.31 1.09
C VAL A 50 12.58 4.74 0.67
N VAL A 51 12.05 5.16 -0.46
CA VAL A 51 12.28 6.49 -1.03
C VAL A 51 10.94 7.21 -1.15
N THR A 52 10.87 8.43 -0.63
CA THR A 52 9.67 9.26 -0.65
C THR A 52 9.83 10.47 -1.56
N GLY A 53 8.72 11.12 -1.90
CA GLY A 53 8.73 12.37 -2.68
C GLY A 53 8.92 12.19 -4.18
N ILE A 54 8.82 10.97 -4.69
CA ILE A 54 8.90 10.71 -6.13
C ILE A 54 7.65 11.30 -6.81
N GLY A 55 7.83 12.19 -7.78
CA GLY A 55 6.72 12.86 -8.46
C GLY A 55 5.78 13.62 -7.52
N ARG A 56 6.27 14.21 -6.44
CA ARG A 56 5.68 14.92 -5.30
C ARG A 56 5.43 14.04 -4.07
N THR A 57 4.57 13.05 -4.14
CA THR A 57 4.13 12.24 -2.99
C THR A 57 4.32 10.74 -3.19
N GLY A 58 4.87 10.32 -4.32
CA GLY A 58 5.11 8.90 -4.58
C GLY A 58 6.10 8.31 -3.59
N VAL A 59 5.87 7.04 -3.24
CA VAL A 59 6.73 6.25 -2.36
C VAL A 59 7.19 5.02 -3.13
N VAL A 60 8.47 4.73 -3.06
CA VAL A 60 9.09 3.55 -3.69
C VAL A 60 9.78 2.72 -2.62
N GLY A 61 9.44 1.45 -2.53
CA GLY A 61 10.11 0.48 -1.66
C GLY A 61 10.86 -0.55 -2.48
N VAL A 62 12.00 -1.01 -2.00
CA VAL A 62 12.83 -2.04 -2.64
C VAL A 62 12.98 -3.22 -1.71
N ILE A 63 12.71 -4.42 -2.23
CA ILE A 63 12.91 -5.69 -1.51
C ILE A 63 13.83 -6.58 -2.35
N ARG A 64 15.00 -6.91 -1.80
CA ARG A 64 15.94 -7.84 -2.43
C ARG A 64 15.71 -9.26 -1.91
N GLY A 65 15.50 -10.21 -2.83
CA GLY A 65 15.45 -11.62 -2.53
C GLY A 65 16.81 -12.13 -2.04
N ARG A 66 16.83 -13.32 -1.43
CA ARG A 66 18.08 -13.98 -1.02
C ARG A 66 18.97 -14.38 -2.20
N GLY A 67 18.36 -14.73 -3.35
CA GLY A 67 19.05 -14.93 -4.61
C GLY A 67 19.12 -13.63 -5.42
N GLN A 68 20.27 -13.38 -6.04
CA GLN A 68 20.47 -12.24 -6.92
C GLN A 68 21.09 -12.65 -8.27
N ASN A 69 21.05 -13.93 -8.60
CA ASN A 69 21.72 -14.48 -9.79
C ASN A 69 20.97 -14.15 -11.09
N SER A 70 19.65 -13.97 -11.02
CA SER A 70 18.83 -13.66 -12.19
C SER A 70 19.05 -12.24 -12.71
N GLY A 71 19.45 -11.30 -11.86
CA GLY A 71 19.51 -9.88 -12.15
C GLY A 71 18.15 -9.26 -12.52
N LYS A 72 17.05 -9.99 -12.30
CA LYS A 72 15.70 -9.54 -12.67
C LYS A 72 15.11 -8.61 -11.61
N THR A 73 14.35 -7.64 -12.08
CA THR A 73 13.55 -6.76 -11.23
C THR A 73 12.10 -6.76 -11.71
N ILE A 74 11.17 -6.86 -10.78
CA ILE A 74 9.73 -6.71 -11.04
C ILE A 74 9.22 -5.49 -10.30
N GLY A 75 8.42 -4.67 -11.00
CA GLY A 75 7.70 -3.54 -10.40
C GLY A 75 6.26 -3.91 -10.09
N LEU A 76 5.82 -3.61 -8.86
CA LEU A 76 4.43 -3.67 -8.43
C LEU A 76 3.96 -2.25 -8.11
N ARG A 77 2.76 -1.86 -8.56
CA ARG A 77 2.25 -0.50 -8.40
C ARG A 77 0.85 -0.49 -7.83
N SER A 78 0.59 0.46 -6.95
CA SER A 78 -0.77 0.92 -6.62
C SER A 78 -0.86 2.43 -6.68
N ASP A 79 -2.07 2.92 -6.88
CA ASP A 79 -2.44 4.32 -6.75
C ASP A 79 -2.99 4.61 -5.35
N MET A 80 -2.87 5.87 -4.91
CA MET A 80 -3.22 6.27 -3.55
C MET A 80 -4.32 7.34 -3.48
N ASP A 81 -4.71 7.91 -4.62
CA ASP A 81 -5.64 9.03 -4.68
C ASP A 81 -7.10 8.59 -4.62
N ALA A 82 -7.93 9.48 -4.09
CA ALA A 82 -9.38 9.37 -4.04
C ALA A 82 -10.03 10.22 -5.15
N LEU A 83 -11.35 10.23 -5.18
CA LEU A 83 -12.14 11.01 -6.12
C LEU A 83 -12.90 12.16 -5.43
N PRO A 84 -13.18 13.26 -6.15
CA PRO A 84 -13.97 14.37 -5.65
C PRO A 84 -15.48 14.04 -5.67
N ILE A 85 -15.88 13.05 -4.89
CA ILE A 85 -17.23 12.50 -4.78
C ILE A 85 -17.65 12.51 -3.32
N GLN A 86 -18.91 12.90 -3.04
CA GLN A 86 -19.46 12.82 -1.69
C GLN A 86 -19.84 11.37 -1.36
N GLU A 87 -19.32 10.84 -0.28
CA GLU A 87 -19.76 9.55 0.24
C GLU A 87 -21.08 9.70 0.97
N ILE A 88 -22.10 8.99 0.49
CA ILE A 88 -23.47 9.01 1.05
C ILE A 88 -23.77 7.79 1.93
N ARG A 89 -22.94 6.75 1.88
CA ARG A 89 -23.13 5.54 2.69
C ARG A 89 -22.77 5.81 4.15
N ASP A 90 -23.52 5.19 5.04
CA ASP A 90 -23.23 5.21 6.48
C ASP A 90 -22.43 3.96 6.86
N LEU A 91 -21.12 4.12 6.92
CA LEU A 91 -20.17 3.05 7.24
C LEU A 91 -19.26 3.49 8.39
N PRO A 92 -18.80 2.55 9.24
CA PRO A 92 -17.87 2.88 10.33
C PRO A 92 -16.57 3.56 9.87
N HIS A 93 -16.12 3.25 8.65
CA HIS A 93 -14.92 3.80 8.02
C HIS A 93 -15.23 4.80 6.90
N LYS A 94 -16.41 5.41 6.93
CA LYS A 94 -16.82 6.46 5.98
C LYS A 94 -15.79 7.59 5.92
N SER A 95 -15.66 8.20 4.75
CA SER A 95 -14.85 9.40 4.56
C SER A 95 -15.16 10.47 5.61
N GLN A 96 -14.13 10.99 6.23
CA GLN A 96 -14.20 12.11 7.18
C GLN A 96 -14.03 13.47 6.49
N THR A 97 -13.90 13.48 5.17
CA THR A 97 -13.71 14.69 4.38
C THR A 97 -14.86 14.84 3.39
N ASP A 98 -15.68 15.87 3.58
CA ASP A 98 -16.80 16.17 2.66
C ASP A 98 -16.29 16.37 1.23
N GLY A 99 -17.03 15.81 0.27
CA GLY A 99 -16.72 15.92 -1.14
C GLY A 99 -15.54 15.07 -1.61
N LYS A 100 -15.00 14.18 -0.77
CA LYS A 100 -13.93 13.25 -1.17
C LYS A 100 -14.27 11.82 -0.73
N MET A 101 -14.00 10.85 -1.61
CA MET A 101 -14.26 9.44 -1.34
C MET A 101 -13.33 8.55 -2.14
N HIS A 102 -12.84 7.46 -1.54
CA HIS A 102 -12.22 6.36 -2.27
C HIS A 102 -13.30 5.53 -3.02
N ALA A 103 -13.77 6.06 -4.15
CA ALA A 103 -14.84 5.44 -4.94
C ALA A 103 -14.32 4.57 -6.10
N CYS A 104 -12.99 4.52 -6.33
CA CYS A 104 -12.35 3.71 -7.36
C CYS A 104 -11.63 2.47 -6.79
N GLY A 105 -11.47 2.38 -5.47
CA GLY A 105 -10.83 1.23 -4.82
C GLY A 105 -9.31 1.38 -4.59
N HIS A 106 -8.74 2.57 -4.76
CA HIS A 106 -7.30 2.80 -4.56
C HIS A 106 -6.87 2.59 -3.10
N ASP A 107 -7.77 2.78 -2.13
CA ASP A 107 -7.62 2.35 -0.73
C ASP A 107 -7.34 0.85 -0.61
N GLY A 108 -8.08 0.04 -1.38
CA GLY A 108 -7.88 -1.39 -1.47
C GLY A 108 -6.58 -1.77 -2.18
N HIS A 109 -6.26 -1.09 -3.31
CA HIS A 109 -5.01 -1.31 -4.04
C HIS A 109 -3.79 -1.07 -3.14
N THR A 110 -3.77 0.05 -2.42
CA THR A 110 -2.69 0.40 -1.48
C THR A 110 -2.58 -0.63 -0.36
N ALA A 111 -3.68 -0.99 0.28
CA ALA A 111 -3.68 -1.97 1.37
C ALA A 111 -3.22 -3.36 0.90
N MET A 112 -3.64 -3.81 -0.29
CA MET A 112 -3.20 -5.08 -0.88
C MET A 112 -1.70 -5.07 -1.19
N LEU A 113 -1.18 -3.97 -1.75
CA LEU A 113 0.25 -3.87 -2.04
C LEU A 113 1.10 -3.82 -0.77
N LEU A 114 0.63 -3.13 0.29
CA LEU A 114 1.27 -3.17 1.60
C LEU A 114 1.30 -4.59 2.19
N GLY A 115 0.21 -5.35 2.06
CA GLY A 115 0.17 -6.75 2.47
C GLY A 115 1.15 -7.63 1.69
N ALA A 116 1.25 -7.43 0.37
CA ALA A 116 2.23 -8.12 -0.47
C ALA A 116 3.67 -7.75 -0.10
N ALA A 117 3.95 -6.46 0.12
CA ALA A 117 5.27 -5.98 0.51
C ALA A 117 5.71 -6.58 1.85
N ARG A 118 4.82 -6.62 2.86
CA ARG A 118 5.08 -7.26 4.15
C ARG A 118 5.43 -8.73 3.96
N HIS A 119 4.60 -9.47 3.23
CA HIS A 119 4.83 -10.89 2.98
C HIS A 119 6.18 -11.15 2.28
N LEU A 120 6.52 -10.36 1.27
CA LEU A 120 7.79 -10.49 0.54
C LEU A 120 8.99 -10.09 1.38
N ALA A 121 8.85 -9.11 2.27
CA ALA A 121 9.91 -8.70 3.20
C ALA A 121 10.19 -9.78 4.26
N GLU A 122 9.14 -10.44 4.76
CA GLU A 122 9.23 -11.56 5.71
C GLU A 122 9.74 -12.85 5.04
N ASN A 123 9.41 -13.06 3.76
CA ASN A 123 9.71 -14.29 3.01
C ASN A 123 10.51 -13.96 1.74
N ARG A 124 11.81 -13.74 1.92
CA ARG A 124 12.72 -13.34 0.83
C ARG A 124 13.25 -14.51 0.01
N ASP A 125 12.56 -15.66 0.00
CA ASP A 125 12.99 -16.86 -0.71
C ASP A 125 12.64 -16.81 -2.20
N PHE A 126 13.18 -15.79 -2.86
CA PHE A 126 13.08 -15.57 -4.30
C PHE A 126 14.39 -15.02 -4.86
N ASP A 127 14.55 -15.08 -6.20
CA ASP A 127 15.74 -14.59 -6.90
C ASP A 127 15.40 -13.30 -7.66
N GLY A 128 16.15 -12.24 -7.37
CA GLY A 128 15.98 -10.91 -7.96
C GLY A 128 15.43 -9.88 -6.97
N THR A 129 14.86 -8.81 -7.53
CA THR A 129 14.40 -7.64 -6.77
C THR A 129 12.93 -7.34 -7.06
N VAL A 130 12.19 -6.92 -6.04
CA VAL A 130 10.83 -6.37 -6.16
C VAL A 130 10.87 -4.88 -5.78
N VAL A 131 10.22 -4.07 -6.62
CA VAL A 131 10.11 -2.62 -6.43
C VAL A 131 8.64 -2.23 -6.45
#